data_ea3900f4b0056e904d782f5287e1acdf
#
_entry.id   ea3900f4b0056e904d782f5287e1acdf
#
_cell.length_a   1.000
_cell.length_b   1.000
_cell.length_c   1.000
_cell.angle_alpha   90.00
_cell.angle_beta   90.00
_cell.angle_gamma   90.00
#
_symmetry.space_group_name_H-M   'P 1'
#
loop_
_entity.id
_entity.type
_entity.pdbx_description
1 polymer ?
#
loop_
_entity_poly.entity_id
_entity_poly.type
_entity_poly.pdbx_seq_one_letter_code
_entity_poly.pdbx_strand_id
1 'polypeptide(L)' 'MAIGIIQAICGGCSCDEQQAQEYLDDELRYLRELREVNDMQHSDIELACTNLGIEADFEEYFIQALSV' A
#
# COMPACT_ATOMS: atom_id res chain seq x y z
N MET A 1 -1.88 0.60 -14.39
CA MET A 1 -1.86 2.04 -14.24
C MET A 1 -2.05 2.43 -12.78
N ALA A 2 -1.31 3.42 -12.34
CA ALA A 2 -1.27 3.79 -10.93
C ALA A 2 -2.60 4.30 -10.39
N ILE A 3 -3.49 4.76 -11.27
CA ILE A 3 -4.77 5.32 -10.87
C ILE A 3 -5.63 4.31 -10.11
N GLY A 4 -5.44 3.02 -10.38
CA GLY A 4 -6.29 2.00 -9.80
C GLY A 4 -6.18 1.90 -8.29
N ILE A 5 -4.98 2.08 -7.73
CA ILE A 5 -4.80 1.85 -6.30
C ILE A 5 -5.49 2.93 -5.46
N ILE A 6 -5.42 4.19 -5.87
CA ILE A 6 -6.09 5.26 -5.13
C ILE A 6 -7.61 5.07 -5.16
N GLN A 7 -8.16 4.73 -6.32
CA GLN A 7 -9.59 4.48 -6.44
C GLN A 7 -10.02 3.26 -5.64
N ALA A 8 -9.19 2.22 -5.63
CA ALA A 8 -9.48 1.04 -4.84
C ALA A 8 -9.52 1.35 -3.35
N ILE A 9 -8.60 2.18 -2.87
CA ILE A 9 -8.60 2.60 -1.46
C ILE A 9 -9.84 3.42 -1.15
N CYS A 10 -10.19 4.36 -2.03
CA CYS A 10 -11.39 5.16 -1.84
C CYS A 10 -12.64 4.29 -1.74
N GLY A 11 -12.74 3.28 -2.59
CA GLY A 11 -13.87 2.36 -2.56
C GLY A 11 -13.92 1.51 -1.31
N GLY A 12 -12.75 1.05 -0.85
CA GLY A 12 -12.67 0.17 0.32
C GLY A 12 -12.87 0.90 1.64
N CYS A 13 -12.41 2.15 1.73
CA CYS A 13 -12.44 2.92 2.97
C CYS A 13 -13.50 4.00 2.99
N SER A 14 -14.24 4.20 1.91
CA SER A 14 -15.23 5.27 1.78
C SER A 14 -14.63 6.64 2.07
N CYS A 15 -13.41 6.88 1.59
CA CYS A 15 -12.69 8.13 1.79
C CYS A 15 -12.46 8.83 0.46
N ASP A 16 -12.01 10.09 0.50
CA ASP A 16 -11.69 10.81 -0.72
C ASP A 16 -10.25 10.51 -1.17
N GLU A 17 -9.88 11.05 -2.34
CA GLU A 17 -8.59 10.78 -2.93
C GLU A 17 -7.44 11.27 -2.05
N GLN A 18 -7.61 12.40 -1.39
CA GLN A 18 -6.59 12.95 -0.53
C GLN A 18 -6.33 12.04 0.66
N GLN A 19 -7.38 11.55 1.29
CA GLN A 19 -7.25 10.62 2.40
C GLN A 19 -6.66 9.30 1.94
N ALA A 20 -7.08 8.83 0.77
CA ALA A 20 -6.52 7.60 0.22
C ALA A 20 -5.02 7.73 0.00
N GLN A 21 -4.58 8.88 -0.50
CA GLN A 21 -3.16 9.11 -0.71
C GLN A 21 -2.39 9.12 0.62
N GLU A 22 -2.98 9.72 1.64
CA GLU A 22 -2.35 9.73 2.97
C GLU A 22 -2.22 8.33 3.55
N TYR A 23 -3.27 7.52 3.43
CA TYR A 23 -3.21 6.14 3.90
C TYR A 23 -2.15 5.34 3.15
N LEU A 24 -2.09 5.53 1.84
CA LEU A 24 -1.09 4.85 1.02
C LEU A 24 0.32 5.27 1.41
N ASP A 25 0.54 6.56 1.61
CA ASP A 25 1.85 7.08 2.00
C ASP A 25 2.29 6.52 3.35
N ASP A 26 1.36 6.42 4.30
CA ASP A 26 1.65 5.87 5.61
C ASP A 26 2.09 4.41 5.51
N GLU A 27 1.39 3.63 4.72
CA GLU A 27 1.74 2.21 4.53
C GLU A 27 3.10 2.08 3.85
N LEU A 28 3.35 2.90 2.83
CA LEU A 28 4.63 2.86 2.14
C LEU A 28 5.78 3.25 3.07
N ARG A 29 5.56 4.23 3.93
CA ARG A 29 6.57 4.65 4.89
C ARG A 29 6.92 3.50 5.85
N TYR A 30 5.90 2.84 6.36
CA TYR A 30 6.08 1.74 7.26
C TYR A 30 6.87 0.60 6.59
N LEU A 31 6.48 0.26 5.37
CA LEU A 31 7.16 -0.80 4.63
C LEU A 31 8.61 -0.45 4.31
N ARG A 32 8.88 0.82 4.01
CA ARG A 32 10.25 1.27 3.76
C ARG A 32 11.12 1.13 4.99
N GLU A 33 10.57 1.44 6.16
CA GLU A 33 11.30 1.28 7.41
C GLU A 33 11.62 -0.19 7.67
N LEU A 34 10.68 -1.08 7.43
CA LEU A 34 10.94 -2.51 7.56
C LEU A 34 12.00 -2.98 6.58
N ARG A 35 11.98 -2.46 5.37
CA ARG A 35 12.96 -2.82 4.36
C ARG A 35 14.36 -2.37 4.76
N GLU A 36 14.48 -1.17 5.34
CA GLU A 36 15.78 -0.64 5.75
C GLU A 36 16.43 -1.50 6.84
N VAL A 37 15.63 -2.02 7.76
CA VAL A 37 16.16 -2.90 8.80
C VAL A 37 16.17 -4.36 8.35
N ASN A 38 15.89 -4.60 7.08
CA ASN A 38 15.90 -5.92 6.47
C ASN A 38 14.93 -6.90 7.14
N ASP A 39 13.80 -6.38 7.58
CA ASP A 39 12.78 -7.16 8.31
C ASP A 39 11.47 -7.25 7.54
N MET A 40 11.42 -6.77 6.31
CA MET A 40 10.20 -6.80 5.51
C MET A 40 9.97 -8.19 4.94
N GLN A 41 8.76 -8.70 5.12
CA GLN A 41 8.34 -9.99 4.60
C GLN A 41 7.16 -9.79 3.64
N HIS A 42 6.89 -10.81 2.83
CA HIS A 42 5.76 -10.76 1.92
C HIS A 42 4.44 -10.56 2.66
N SER A 43 4.30 -11.14 3.84
CA SER A 43 3.09 -11.00 4.65
C SER A 43 2.86 -9.55 5.07
N ASP A 44 3.90 -8.75 5.20
CA ASP A 44 3.73 -7.33 5.52
C ASP A 44 3.05 -6.58 4.37
N ILE A 45 3.37 -6.96 3.14
CA ILE A 45 2.73 -6.39 1.95
C ILE A 45 1.27 -6.82 1.87
N GLU A 46 0.99 -8.09 2.15
CA GLU A 46 -0.39 -8.57 2.19
C GLU A 46 -1.20 -7.83 3.24
N LEU A 47 -0.61 -7.60 4.40
CA LEU A 47 -1.27 -6.88 5.48
C LEU A 47 -1.56 -5.43 5.09
N ALA A 48 -0.63 -4.79 4.38
CA ALA A 48 -0.85 -3.43 3.90
C ALA A 48 -2.06 -3.36 2.98
N CYS A 49 -2.18 -4.30 2.05
CA CYS A 49 -3.35 -4.37 1.18
C CYS A 49 -4.63 -4.56 1.98
N THR A 50 -4.60 -5.44 2.98
CA THR A 50 -5.75 -5.68 3.85
C THR A 50 -6.13 -4.43 4.62
N ASN A 51 -5.15 -3.72 5.17
CA ASN A 51 -5.39 -2.50 5.93
C ASN A 51 -6.00 -1.40 5.06
N LEU A 52 -5.63 -1.35 3.79
CA LEU A 52 -6.17 -0.36 2.86
C LEU A 52 -7.50 -0.81 2.24
N GLY A 53 -7.93 -2.05 2.51
CA GLY A 53 -9.16 -2.59 1.95
C GLY A 53 -9.09 -2.86 0.46
N ILE A 54 -7.91 -3.16 -0.06
CA ILE A 54 -7.69 -3.41 -1.49
C ILE A 54 -7.30 -4.86 -1.70
N GLU A 55 -7.38 -5.31 -2.95
CA GLU A 55 -7.11 -6.69 -3.32
C GLU A 55 -5.62 -6.99 -3.35
N ALA A 56 -5.28 -8.25 -3.25
CA ALA A 56 -3.89 -8.71 -3.30
C ALA A 56 -3.21 -8.38 -4.64
N ASP A 57 -3.97 -8.11 -5.68
CA ASP A 57 -3.41 -7.72 -6.97
C ASP A 57 -2.54 -6.46 -6.85
N PHE A 58 -2.78 -5.64 -5.84
CA PHE A 58 -2.00 -4.43 -5.62
C PHE A 58 -0.68 -4.67 -4.89
N GLU A 59 -0.40 -5.90 -4.47
CA GLU A 59 0.88 -6.23 -3.86
C GLU A 59 2.04 -5.89 -4.78
N GLU A 60 1.87 -6.10 -6.07
CA GLU A 60 2.91 -5.81 -7.04
C GLU A 60 3.24 -4.31 -7.07
N TYR A 61 2.23 -3.47 -6.87
CA TYR A 61 2.46 -2.04 -6.78
C TYR A 61 3.43 -1.70 -5.64
N PHE A 62 3.21 -2.30 -4.48
CA PHE A 62 4.08 -2.08 -3.33
C PHE A 62 5.49 -2.60 -3.59
N ILE A 63 5.59 -3.78 -4.19
CA ILE A 63 6.88 -4.37 -4.50
C ILE A 63 7.68 -3.45 -5.43
N GLN A 64 7.05 -2.94 -6.47
CA GLN A 64 7.71 -2.03 -7.40
C GLN A 64 8.07 -0.69 -6.75
N ALA A 65 7.18 -0.15 -5.94
CA ALA A 65 7.43 1.11 -5.26
C ALA A 65 8.61 1.02 -4.29
N LEU A 66 8.82 -0.15 -3.70
CA LEU A 66 9.87 -0.36 -2.72
C LEU A 66 11.19 -0.81 -3.34
N SER A 67 11.20 -1.14 -4.62
CA SER A 67 12.40 -1.62 -5.32
C SER A 67 13.34 -0.51 -5.76
N VAL A 68 12.94 0.71 -5.65
CA VAL A 68 13.70 1.86 -6.13
C VAL A 68 14.72 2.30 -5.12
#